data_8884c4e6d1fbd43725e4b854cc39bfcf
#
_entry.id   8884c4e6d1fbd43725e4b854cc39bfcf
#
_cell.length_a   1.000
_cell.length_b   1.000
_cell.length_c   1.000
_cell.angle_alpha   90.00
_cell.angle_beta   90.00
_cell.angle_gamma   90.00
#
_symmetry.space_group_name_H-M   'P 1'
#
loop_
_entity.id
_entity.type
_entity.pdbx_description
1 polymer ?
#
loop_
_entity_poly.entity_id
_entity_poly.type
_entity_poly.pdbx_seq_one_letter_code
_entity_poly.pdbx_strand_id
1 'polypeptide(L)'
;MNYKTWMKIVVALVSIGLIGPAYAGSREQAQRMHERLAGVPPSSQTLADMQAMIGANNASGAADLAMDNVNFYNVTLKNFAAPWTNRDQSVFVPLNDYIATVIGMIRDSDTVPFNTLLSADITYVGRNGVVPTGPSASSNQHYAELEANNINLRDELERRTQSSIMGIPSGATAGVITSRAAAEAFFIAGTNRAMFRFTLINHMCNDMEQIHDVRLPPDRIRQDVPRSPGGDSRLFFNSCIGCHNGMDPMAQAFAYYNYDETAGRLVYTAGNVQAKYFNNDANFPQGFRTPNDDWENRWREGQNAYLGFDAARPGSGSGAKSLGDELANSEAFASCQVRKVFRTVCLRDPENAGDRLAVSNITSTFRGTGYNMKQVFADSAIHCMGQ
;
A
#
# COMPACT_ATOMS: atom_id res chain seq x y z
N MET A 1 12.43 -43.38 -53.00
CA MET A 1 11.88 -42.13 -52.49
C MET A 1 12.25 -41.04 -53.51
N ASN A 2 11.29 -40.36 -54.11
CA ASN A 2 11.50 -39.50 -55.26
C ASN A 2 12.17 -38.16 -54.83
N TYR A 3 13.14 -37.68 -55.61
CA TYR A 3 13.88 -36.43 -55.39
C TYR A 3 12.98 -35.24 -55.11
N LYS A 4 11.80 -35.18 -55.71
CA LYS A 4 10.75 -34.16 -55.44
C LYS A 4 10.17 -34.24 -54.02
N THR A 5 10.16 -35.40 -53.39
CA THR A 5 9.67 -35.61 -52.01
C THR A 5 10.73 -35.18 -51.00
N TRP A 6 12.02 -35.42 -51.29
CA TRP A 6 13.13 -34.96 -50.47
C TRP A 6 13.26 -33.45 -50.46
N MET A 7 13.09 -32.79 -51.60
CA MET A 7 13.14 -31.33 -51.71
C MET A 7 11.97 -30.63 -50.94
N LYS A 8 10.79 -31.24 -50.90
CA LYS A 8 9.64 -30.74 -50.09
C LYS A 8 9.87 -30.89 -48.61
N ILE A 9 10.54 -31.94 -48.14
CA ILE A 9 10.84 -32.17 -46.72
C ILE A 9 11.96 -31.21 -46.27
N VAL A 10 12.96 -30.95 -47.09
CA VAL A 10 14.04 -30.00 -46.77
C VAL A 10 13.52 -28.55 -46.71
N VAL A 11 12.62 -28.17 -47.63
CA VAL A 11 11.99 -26.85 -47.62
C VAL A 11 11.05 -26.67 -46.39
N ALA A 12 10.35 -27.73 -46.00
CA ALA A 12 9.51 -27.69 -44.77
C ALA A 12 10.33 -27.62 -43.47
N LEU A 13 11.47 -28.31 -43.40
CA LEU A 13 12.39 -28.25 -42.26
C LEU A 13 13.15 -26.93 -42.16
N VAL A 14 13.46 -26.27 -43.24
CA VAL A 14 14.09 -24.93 -43.27
C VAL A 14 13.08 -23.86 -42.87
N SER A 15 11.81 -24.04 -43.18
CA SER A 15 10.75 -23.08 -42.77
C SER A 15 10.41 -23.14 -41.28
N ILE A 16 10.62 -24.27 -40.62
CA ILE A 16 10.38 -24.44 -39.17
C ILE A 16 11.59 -23.92 -38.33
N GLY A 17 12.80 -23.90 -38.93
CA GLY A 17 14.02 -23.44 -38.26
C GLY A 17 14.19 -21.91 -38.12
N LEU A 18 13.29 -21.11 -38.67
CA LEU A 18 13.38 -19.64 -38.68
C LEU A 18 12.40 -18.93 -37.75
N ILE A 19 11.61 -19.66 -36.94
CA ILE A 19 10.82 -19.07 -35.87
C ILE A 19 11.71 -19.07 -34.61
N GLY A 20 12.72 -18.22 -34.62
CA GLY A 20 13.38 -17.80 -33.38
C GLY A 20 12.34 -17.09 -32.47
N PRO A 21 12.55 -17.05 -31.16
CA PRO A 21 11.70 -16.27 -30.27
C PRO A 21 11.65 -14.83 -30.83
N ALA A 22 10.46 -14.38 -31.20
CA ALA A 22 10.26 -13.00 -31.61
C ALA A 22 10.44 -12.12 -30.38
N TYR A 23 11.60 -11.53 -30.20
CA TYR A 23 11.82 -10.50 -29.19
C TYR A 23 11.07 -9.22 -29.60
N ALA A 24 10.43 -8.58 -28.63
CA ALA A 24 9.81 -7.28 -28.86
C ALA A 24 10.90 -6.26 -29.20
N GLY A 25 10.76 -5.55 -30.35
CA GLY A 25 11.67 -4.47 -30.69
C GLY A 25 11.54 -3.29 -29.72
N SER A 26 12.53 -2.36 -29.76
CA SER A 26 12.52 -1.19 -28.86
C SER A 26 11.25 -0.33 -28.99
N ARG A 27 10.58 -0.35 -30.15
CA ARG A 27 9.31 0.35 -30.36
C ARG A 27 8.16 -0.30 -29.59
N GLU A 28 8.02 -1.60 -29.67
CA GLU A 28 6.98 -2.37 -28.98
C GLU A 28 7.22 -2.36 -27.46
N GLN A 29 8.48 -2.38 -27.04
CA GLN A 29 8.87 -2.23 -25.65
C GLN A 29 8.49 -0.84 -25.12
N ALA A 30 8.79 0.23 -25.86
CA ALA A 30 8.42 1.60 -25.51
C ALA A 30 6.90 1.77 -25.40
N GLN A 31 6.16 1.28 -26.38
CA GLN A 31 4.70 1.35 -26.37
C GLN A 31 4.12 0.61 -25.16
N ARG A 32 4.55 -0.62 -24.91
CA ARG A 32 4.07 -1.42 -23.78
C ARG A 32 4.43 -0.77 -22.45
N MET A 33 5.65 -0.26 -22.29
CA MET A 33 6.09 0.44 -21.09
C MET A 33 5.19 1.65 -20.79
N HIS A 34 4.94 2.50 -21.80
CA HIS A 34 4.09 3.67 -21.63
C HIS A 34 2.64 3.30 -21.27
N GLU A 35 2.04 2.36 -22.00
CA GLU A 35 0.67 1.91 -21.75
C GLU A 35 0.51 1.30 -20.35
N ARG A 36 1.54 0.61 -19.84
CA ARG A 36 1.55 0.02 -18.50
C ARG A 36 1.72 1.04 -17.38
N LEU A 37 2.52 2.08 -17.59
CA LEU A 37 2.75 3.14 -16.62
C LEU A 37 1.65 4.21 -16.68
N ALA A 38 1.36 4.74 -17.85
CA ALA A 38 0.40 5.84 -18.00
C ALA A 38 -1.06 5.39 -18.19
N GLY A 39 -1.29 4.12 -18.53
CA GLY A 39 -2.64 3.61 -18.81
C GLY A 39 -3.25 4.08 -20.14
N VAL A 40 -2.46 4.78 -20.97
CA VAL A 40 -2.86 5.32 -22.27
C VAL A 40 -1.75 5.11 -23.30
N PRO A 41 -2.04 5.06 -24.61
CA PRO A 41 -1.02 5.01 -25.65
C PRO A 41 -0.14 6.27 -25.62
N PRO A 42 1.17 6.16 -25.94
CA PRO A 42 2.04 7.32 -26.10
C PRO A 42 1.67 8.14 -27.33
N SER A 43 1.98 9.44 -27.33
CA SER A 43 2.03 10.23 -28.55
C SER A 43 3.12 9.71 -29.52
N SER A 44 3.03 10.04 -30.80
CA SER A 44 4.04 9.60 -31.76
C SER A 44 5.44 10.10 -31.40
N GLN A 45 5.55 11.33 -30.85
CA GLN A 45 6.82 11.88 -30.38
C GLN A 45 7.34 11.15 -29.16
N THR A 46 6.52 10.97 -28.11
CA THR A 46 6.88 10.23 -26.89
C THR A 46 7.33 8.80 -27.23
N LEU A 47 6.63 8.14 -28.14
CA LEU A 47 6.99 6.79 -28.58
C LEU A 47 8.38 6.76 -29.26
N ALA A 48 8.67 7.73 -30.13
CA ALA A 48 9.96 7.81 -30.81
C ALA A 48 11.10 8.10 -29.82
N ASP A 49 10.89 9.01 -28.87
CA ASP A 49 11.86 9.35 -27.83
C ASP A 49 12.15 8.16 -26.92
N MET A 50 11.11 7.47 -26.43
CA MET A 50 11.26 6.26 -25.61
C MET A 50 11.94 5.12 -26.39
N GLN A 51 11.59 4.93 -27.67
CA GLN A 51 12.23 3.96 -28.54
C GLN A 51 13.74 4.22 -28.66
N ALA A 52 14.12 5.48 -28.87
CA ALA A 52 15.53 5.88 -28.96
C ALA A 52 16.27 5.63 -27.64
N MET A 53 15.65 5.97 -26.49
CA MET A 53 16.20 5.72 -25.17
C MET A 53 16.43 4.22 -24.92
N ILE A 54 15.45 3.37 -25.21
CA ILE A 54 15.56 1.91 -25.04
C ILE A 54 16.63 1.36 -25.95
N GLY A 55 16.70 1.80 -27.22
CA GLY A 55 17.73 1.42 -28.19
C GLY A 55 19.15 1.82 -27.75
N ALA A 56 19.27 2.87 -26.94
CA ALA A 56 20.51 3.32 -26.32
C ALA A 56 20.80 2.69 -24.94
N ASN A 57 20.09 1.63 -24.54
CA ASN A 57 20.17 0.98 -23.22
C ASN A 57 19.79 1.91 -22.05
N ASN A 58 18.97 2.92 -22.28
CA ASN A 58 18.43 3.82 -21.25
C ASN A 58 16.93 3.55 -21.01
N ALA A 59 16.58 2.32 -20.63
CA ALA A 59 15.19 1.95 -20.36
C ALA A 59 14.63 2.68 -19.11
N SER A 60 15.47 3.04 -18.13
CA SER A 60 15.05 3.84 -16.97
C SER A 60 14.59 5.23 -17.40
N GLY A 61 15.35 5.93 -18.24
CA GLY A 61 14.92 7.23 -18.78
C GLY A 61 13.62 7.15 -19.60
N ALA A 62 13.42 6.05 -20.33
CA ALA A 62 12.15 5.82 -21.02
C ALA A 62 10.98 5.62 -20.05
N ALA A 63 11.19 4.91 -18.92
CA ALA A 63 10.18 4.76 -17.89
C ALA A 63 9.86 6.09 -17.20
N ASP A 64 10.88 6.91 -16.90
CA ASP A 64 10.68 8.25 -16.34
C ASP A 64 9.85 9.13 -17.29
N LEU A 65 10.16 9.12 -18.60
CA LEU A 65 9.38 9.85 -19.61
C LEU A 65 7.92 9.36 -19.67
N ALA A 66 7.67 8.07 -19.52
CA ALA A 66 6.31 7.53 -19.46
C ALA A 66 5.57 7.98 -18.19
N MET A 67 6.25 8.04 -17.04
CA MET A 67 5.68 8.53 -15.77
C MET A 67 5.48 10.04 -15.75
N ASP A 68 6.04 10.78 -16.68
CA ASP A 68 5.75 12.21 -16.85
C ASP A 68 4.34 12.49 -17.41
N ASN A 69 3.68 11.47 -17.93
CA ASN A 69 2.30 11.61 -18.39
C ASN A 69 1.33 11.82 -17.22
N VAL A 70 0.43 12.79 -17.35
CA VAL A 70 -0.57 13.12 -16.31
C VAL A 70 -1.42 11.93 -15.89
N ASN A 71 -1.72 11.01 -16.80
CA ASN A 71 -2.53 9.85 -16.50
C ASN A 71 -1.81 8.82 -15.60
N PHE A 72 -0.49 8.85 -15.51
CA PHE A 72 0.21 8.09 -14.48
C PHE A 72 -0.28 8.48 -13.08
N TYR A 73 -0.44 9.77 -12.83
CA TYR A 73 -0.91 10.31 -11.54
C TYR A 73 -2.43 10.23 -11.40
N ASN A 74 -3.17 10.70 -12.40
CA ASN A 74 -4.63 10.83 -12.33
C ASN A 74 -5.37 9.49 -12.47
N VAL A 75 -4.78 8.51 -13.14
CA VAL A 75 -5.42 7.21 -13.41
C VAL A 75 -4.67 6.07 -12.73
N THR A 76 -3.41 5.84 -13.11
CA THR A 76 -2.66 4.66 -12.63
C THR A 76 -2.47 4.70 -11.11
N LEU A 77 -1.93 5.79 -10.56
CA LEU A 77 -1.69 5.92 -9.12
C LEU A 77 -2.99 6.04 -8.33
N LYS A 78 -4.02 6.70 -8.88
CA LYS A 78 -5.35 6.72 -8.24
C LYS A 78 -5.89 5.30 -8.08
N ASN A 79 -5.93 4.52 -9.16
CA ASN A 79 -6.42 3.14 -9.12
C ASN A 79 -5.54 2.21 -8.28
N PHE A 80 -4.23 2.47 -8.22
CA PHE A 80 -3.30 1.76 -7.36
C PHE A 80 -3.61 1.93 -5.87
N ALA A 81 -3.92 3.16 -5.44
CA ALA A 81 -4.16 3.49 -4.04
C ALA A 81 -5.62 3.35 -3.59
N ALA A 82 -6.59 3.48 -4.50
CA ALA A 82 -8.02 3.47 -4.20
C ALA A 82 -8.49 2.26 -3.36
N PRO A 83 -8.06 1.01 -3.64
CA PRO A 83 -8.45 -0.15 -2.83
C PRO A 83 -8.05 -0.06 -1.36
N TRP A 84 -7.04 0.72 -1.03
CA TRP A 84 -6.51 0.81 0.33
C TRP A 84 -7.38 1.67 1.25
N THR A 85 -8.32 2.41 0.68
CA THR A 85 -9.13 3.40 1.39
C THR A 85 -10.53 2.91 1.78
N ASN A 86 -10.86 1.65 1.48
CA ASN A 86 -12.18 1.10 1.73
C ASN A 86 -12.12 -0.40 2.06
N ARG A 87 -13.16 -0.90 2.75
CA ARG A 87 -13.21 -2.31 3.22
C ARG A 87 -13.42 -3.30 2.09
N ASP A 88 -14.06 -2.89 1.00
CA ASP A 88 -14.37 -3.72 -0.16
C ASP A 88 -13.16 -3.83 -1.10
N GLN A 89 -12.09 -3.10 -0.82
CA GLN A 89 -10.91 -2.97 -1.67
C GLN A 89 -11.24 -2.62 -3.13
N SER A 90 -12.29 -1.82 -3.30
CA SER A 90 -12.78 -1.35 -4.60
C SER A 90 -11.94 -0.21 -5.15
N VAL A 91 -11.72 -0.21 -6.45
CA VAL A 91 -11.11 0.92 -7.19
C VAL A 91 -12.12 2.05 -7.46
N PHE A 92 -13.43 1.76 -7.29
CA PHE A 92 -14.54 2.68 -7.60
C PHE A 92 -14.86 3.60 -6.42
N VAL A 93 -13.83 4.27 -5.88
CA VAL A 93 -13.97 5.30 -4.85
C VAL A 93 -13.49 6.63 -5.40
N PRO A 94 -14.06 7.76 -4.95
CA PRO A 94 -13.59 9.07 -5.35
C PRO A 94 -12.16 9.34 -4.83
N LEU A 95 -11.46 10.25 -5.49
CA LEU A 95 -10.21 10.79 -4.96
C LEU A 95 -10.44 11.31 -3.54
N ASN A 96 -9.52 11.03 -2.65
CA ASN A 96 -9.58 11.43 -1.25
C ASN A 96 -8.18 11.75 -0.70
N ASP A 97 -8.10 12.20 0.54
CA ASP A 97 -6.87 12.60 1.19
C ASP A 97 -5.82 11.48 1.29
N TYR A 98 -6.25 10.24 1.49
CA TYR A 98 -5.37 9.07 1.49
C TYR A 98 -4.74 8.85 0.11
N ILE A 99 -5.57 8.78 -0.93
CA ILE A 99 -5.12 8.55 -2.33
C ILE A 99 -4.19 9.68 -2.76
N ALA A 100 -4.59 10.94 -2.53
CA ALA A 100 -3.77 12.10 -2.87
C ALA A 100 -2.42 12.09 -2.15
N THR A 101 -2.38 11.61 -0.89
CA THR A 101 -1.14 11.46 -0.13
C THR A 101 -0.23 10.39 -0.74
N VAL A 102 -0.75 9.23 -1.13
CA VAL A 102 0.02 8.20 -1.84
C VAL A 102 0.58 8.73 -3.16
N ILE A 103 -0.26 9.41 -3.97
CA ILE A 103 0.17 10.01 -5.25
C ILE A 103 1.29 11.03 -5.02
N GLY A 104 1.12 11.94 -4.07
CA GLY A 104 2.10 12.97 -3.77
C GLY A 104 3.44 12.40 -3.26
N MET A 105 3.41 11.40 -2.38
CA MET A 105 4.62 10.74 -1.91
C MET A 105 5.35 9.97 -3.01
N ILE A 106 4.62 9.36 -3.96
CA ILE A 106 5.25 8.72 -5.13
C ILE A 106 5.84 9.76 -6.07
N ARG A 107 5.16 10.87 -6.31
CA ARG A 107 5.70 11.99 -7.10
C ARG A 107 7.00 12.52 -6.51
N ASP A 108 7.02 12.71 -5.20
CA ASP A 108 8.12 13.33 -4.46
C ASP A 108 9.13 12.29 -3.91
N SER A 109 9.17 11.08 -4.48
CA SER A 109 9.98 9.94 -3.99
C SER A 109 11.47 10.23 -3.80
N ASP A 110 12.01 11.22 -4.50
CA ASP A 110 13.41 11.65 -4.36
C ASP A 110 13.68 12.40 -3.03
N THR A 111 12.65 12.90 -2.39
CA THR A 111 12.75 13.71 -1.15
C THR A 111 11.88 13.19 -0.01
N VAL A 112 10.93 12.33 -0.29
CA VAL A 112 9.99 11.77 0.69
C VAL A 112 10.06 10.24 0.63
N PRO A 113 10.76 9.61 1.58
CA PRO A 113 10.86 8.15 1.65
C PRO A 113 9.48 7.49 1.83
N PHE A 114 9.14 6.51 0.99
CA PHE A 114 7.82 5.90 1.04
C PHE A 114 7.56 5.07 2.32
N ASN A 115 8.60 4.62 3.02
CA ASN A 115 8.44 3.99 4.34
C ASN A 115 7.92 4.95 5.42
N THR A 116 7.82 6.24 5.16
CA THR A 116 7.17 7.20 6.05
C THR A 116 5.66 7.31 5.84
N LEU A 117 5.10 6.56 4.89
CA LEU A 117 3.67 6.57 4.56
C LEU A 117 2.75 6.32 5.76
N LEU A 118 3.19 5.50 6.72
CA LEU A 118 2.40 5.11 7.90
C LEU A 118 2.73 5.91 9.16
N SER A 119 3.66 6.87 9.10
CA SER A 119 4.15 7.56 10.31
C SER A 119 4.35 9.07 10.16
N ALA A 120 4.47 9.59 8.94
CA ALA A 120 4.77 11.01 8.73
C ALA A 120 3.57 11.92 9.02
N ASP A 121 3.88 13.15 9.49
CA ASP A 121 2.89 14.23 9.56
C ASP A 121 2.78 14.92 8.19
N ILE A 122 2.32 14.16 7.20
CA ILE A 122 2.24 14.58 5.79
C ILE A 122 0.86 14.25 5.23
N THR A 123 0.32 15.18 4.45
CA THR A 123 -0.80 14.98 3.53
C THR A 123 -0.55 15.78 2.27
N TYR A 124 -1.24 15.43 1.18
CA TYR A 124 -1.18 16.17 -0.07
C TYR A 124 -2.55 16.70 -0.43
N VAL A 125 -2.60 17.95 -0.84
CA VAL A 125 -3.81 18.69 -1.19
C VAL A 125 -3.59 19.44 -2.50
N GLY A 126 -4.64 19.83 -3.18
CA GLY A 126 -4.52 20.77 -4.31
C GLY A 126 -4.02 22.13 -3.85
N ARG A 127 -3.19 22.79 -4.66
CA ARG A 127 -2.72 24.13 -4.41
C ARG A 127 -3.87 25.12 -4.19
N ASN A 128 -3.60 26.16 -3.45
CA ASN A 128 -4.57 27.21 -3.17
C ASN A 128 -5.16 27.79 -4.49
N GLY A 129 -6.49 27.81 -4.58
CA GLY A 129 -7.20 28.38 -5.72
C GLY A 129 -7.37 27.47 -6.93
N VAL A 130 -6.80 26.26 -6.93
CA VAL A 130 -7.00 25.26 -8.01
C VAL A 130 -8.44 24.78 -8.06
N VAL A 131 -9.07 24.62 -6.89
CA VAL A 131 -10.51 24.35 -6.72
C VAL A 131 -11.11 25.29 -5.69
N PRO A 132 -12.43 25.55 -5.74
CA PRO A 132 -13.10 26.51 -4.83
C PRO A 132 -13.03 26.09 -3.36
N THR A 133 -13.19 24.79 -3.08
CA THR A 133 -13.23 24.27 -1.70
C THR A 133 -11.83 23.94 -1.21
N GLY A 134 -11.46 24.45 -0.04
CA GLY A 134 -10.19 24.10 0.63
C GLY A 134 -10.23 22.69 1.28
N PRO A 135 -9.06 22.12 1.62
CA PRO A 135 -8.98 20.83 2.31
C PRO A 135 -9.63 20.90 3.70
N SER A 136 -10.29 19.81 4.10
CA SER A 136 -11.07 19.74 5.35
C SER A 136 -10.88 18.44 6.07
N ALA A 137 -10.87 18.46 7.41
CA ALA A 137 -10.88 17.28 8.27
C ALA A 137 -12.20 16.49 8.21
N SER A 138 -13.29 17.14 7.77
CA SER A 138 -14.66 16.58 7.85
C SER A 138 -15.35 16.44 6.49
N SER A 139 -14.70 16.80 5.39
CA SER A 139 -15.32 16.74 4.06
C SER A 139 -14.33 16.29 3.00
N ASN A 140 -14.80 15.48 2.05
CA ASN A 140 -14.02 15.08 0.87
C ASN A 140 -14.18 16.04 -0.31
N GLN A 141 -14.95 17.14 -0.17
CA GLN A 141 -15.35 18.01 -1.27
C GLN A 141 -14.15 18.55 -2.06
N HIS A 142 -13.08 18.94 -1.37
CA HIS A 142 -11.84 19.38 -2.01
C HIS A 142 -11.30 18.38 -3.05
N TYR A 143 -11.18 17.11 -2.65
CA TYR A 143 -10.66 16.06 -3.52
C TYR A 143 -11.66 15.66 -4.62
N ALA A 144 -12.95 15.66 -4.31
CA ALA A 144 -13.99 15.45 -5.31
C ALA A 144 -13.96 16.51 -6.40
N GLU A 145 -13.70 17.78 -6.05
CA GLU A 145 -13.54 18.85 -7.01
C GLU A 145 -12.26 18.71 -7.85
N LEU A 146 -11.13 18.30 -7.26
CA LEU A 146 -9.90 17.99 -8.00
C LEU A 146 -10.15 16.93 -9.08
N GLU A 147 -10.88 15.87 -8.73
CA GLU A 147 -11.23 14.79 -9.65
C GLU A 147 -12.22 15.25 -10.71
N ALA A 148 -13.34 15.89 -10.32
CA ALA A 148 -14.39 16.32 -11.23
C ALA A 148 -13.90 17.34 -12.29
N ASN A 149 -12.92 18.18 -11.92
CA ASN A 149 -12.31 19.14 -12.84
C ASN A 149 -11.08 18.56 -13.56
N ASN A 150 -10.79 17.27 -13.41
CA ASN A 150 -9.64 16.59 -14.01
C ASN A 150 -8.33 17.35 -13.81
N ILE A 151 -8.11 17.86 -12.60
CA ILE A 151 -6.92 18.62 -12.24
C ILE A 151 -5.67 17.73 -12.39
N ASN A 152 -4.61 18.29 -12.94
CA ASN A 152 -3.32 17.59 -13.06
C ASN A 152 -2.69 17.37 -11.68
N LEU A 153 -2.86 16.18 -11.12
CA LEU A 153 -2.37 15.84 -9.78
C LEU A 153 -0.83 15.82 -9.68
N ARG A 154 -0.13 15.65 -10.81
CA ARG A 154 1.32 15.78 -10.84
C ARG A 154 1.78 17.20 -10.47
N ASP A 155 1.16 18.19 -11.08
CA ASP A 155 1.62 19.59 -11.00
C ASP A 155 0.92 20.34 -9.86
N GLU A 156 -0.34 19.99 -9.55
CA GLU A 156 -1.19 20.79 -8.67
C GLU A 156 -1.32 20.25 -7.24
N LEU A 157 -0.84 19.04 -6.94
CA LEU A 157 -0.74 18.60 -5.55
C LEU A 157 0.41 19.33 -4.84
N GLU A 158 0.18 19.75 -3.62
CA GLU A 158 1.23 20.28 -2.72
C GLU A 158 1.25 19.55 -1.39
N ARG A 159 2.44 19.40 -0.82
CA ARG A 159 2.64 18.79 0.49
C ARG A 159 2.26 19.76 1.60
N ARG A 160 1.48 19.28 2.56
CA ARG A 160 1.09 19.99 3.79
C ARG A 160 1.32 19.11 5.01
N THR A 161 1.35 19.72 6.20
CA THR A 161 1.30 18.97 7.46
C THR A 161 -0.12 18.47 7.71
N GLN A 162 -0.26 17.17 7.93
CA GLN A 162 -1.55 16.53 8.20
C GLN A 162 -2.19 17.08 9.48
N SER A 163 -1.38 17.29 10.53
CA SER A 163 -1.83 17.85 11.81
C SER A 163 -2.54 19.19 11.66
N SER A 164 -2.08 20.06 10.76
CA SER A 164 -2.70 21.37 10.52
C SER A 164 -4.09 21.28 9.88
N ILE A 165 -4.34 20.26 9.06
CA ILE A 165 -5.64 20.07 8.38
C ILE A 165 -6.59 19.25 9.28
N MET A 166 -6.10 18.18 9.89
CA MET A 166 -6.91 17.28 10.69
C MET A 166 -7.24 17.84 12.08
N GLY A 167 -6.51 18.86 12.55
CA GLY A 167 -6.70 19.43 13.87
C GLY A 167 -6.33 18.50 15.03
N ILE A 168 -5.37 17.59 14.81
CA ILE A 168 -4.82 16.68 15.82
C ILE A 168 -3.33 16.99 16.04
N PRO A 169 -2.75 16.66 17.21
CA PRO A 169 -1.33 16.89 17.46
C PRO A 169 -0.43 16.18 16.45
N SER A 170 0.69 16.78 16.07
CA SER A 170 1.66 16.19 15.13
C SER A 170 2.26 14.85 15.62
N GLY A 171 2.30 14.61 16.93
CA GLY A 171 2.66 13.33 17.53
C GLY A 171 1.58 12.26 17.38
N ALA A 172 0.34 12.66 17.08
CA ALA A 172 -0.79 11.74 16.86
C ALA A 172 -1.08 11.49 15.37
N THR A 173 -0.38 12.16 14.46
CA THR A 173 -0.49 11.84 13.03
C THR A 173 0.32 10.59 12.69
N ALA A 174 -0.21 9.77 11.81
CA ALA A 174 0.41 8.51 11.37
C ALA A 174 0.21 8.32 9.85
N GLY A 175 0.56 9.33 9.07
CA GLY A 175 0.44 9.30 7.62
C GLY A 175 -0.98 8.94 7.17
N VAL A 176 -1.08 8.01 6.23
CA VAL A 176 -2.37 7.60 5.68
C VAL A 176 -3.29 6.91 6.68
N ILE A 177 -2.75 6.33 7.77
CA ILE A 177 -3.55 5.70 8.85
C ILE A 177 -4.51 6.72 9.49
N THR A 178 -4.06 7.96 9.65
CA THR A 178 -4.81 9.04 10.29
C THR A 178 -5.41 10.02 9.28
N SER A 179 -5.51 9.65 8.01
CA SER A 179 -6.29 10.37 7.02
C SER A 179 -7.80 10.28 7.32
N ARG A 180 -8.58 11.25 6.82
CA ARG A 180 -10.05 11.24 6.97
C ARG A 180 -10.66 9.99 6.35
N ALA A 181 -10.22 9.64 5.13
CA ALA A 181 -10.73 8.47 4.42
C ALA A 181 -10.45 7.16 5.16
N ALA A 182 -9.23 6.98 5.70
CA ALA A 182 -8.92 5.80 6.50
C ALA A 182 -9.72 5.75 7.80
N ALA A 183 -9.92 6.90 8.44
CA ALA A 183 -10.68 6.98 9.67
C ALA A 183 -12.16 6.60 9.46
N GLU A 184 -12.77 7.13 8.40
CA GLU A 184 -14.14 6.81 7.99
C GLU A 184 -14.31 5.32 7.68
N ALA A 185 -13.33 4.70 7.04
CA ALA A 185 -13.40 3.28 6.68
C ALA A 185 -13.11 2.33 7.86
N PHE A 186 -12.18 2.68 8.75
CA PHE A 186 -11.55 1.69 9.64
C PHE A 186 -11.62 2.02 11.13
N PHE A 187 -11.91 3.28 11.53
CA PHE A 187 -12.07 3.67 12.96
C PHE A 187 -13.53 3.75 13.43
N ILE A 188 -14.50 3.38 12.60
CA ILE A 188 -15.94 3.60 12.88
C ILE A 188 -16.54 2.65 13.92
N ALA A 189 -16.06 1.45 14.06
CA ALA A 189 -16.68 0.44 14.91
C ALA A 189 -15.65 -0.37 15.69
N GLY A 190 -16.13 -0.99 16.79
CA GLY A 190 -15.33 -1.89 17.60
C GLY A 190 -14.11 -1.21 18.22
N THR A 191 -13.07 -1.98 18.51
CA THR A 191 -11.87 -1.53 19.19
C THR A 191 -10.71 -1.28 18.22
N ASN A 192 -10.98 -0.68 17.07
CA ASN A 192 -10.02 -0.31 16.02
C ASN A 192 -9.20 -1.48 15.41
N ARG A 193 -9.64 -2.73 15.62
CA ARG A 193 -9.02 -3.91 15.00
C ARG A 193 -9.11 -3.88 13.48
N ALA A 194 -10.17 -3.26 12.92
CA ALA A 194 -10.30 -3.08 11.48
C ALA A 194 -9.15 -2.22 10.94
N MET A 195 -8.81 -1.09 11.58
CA MET A 195 -7.66 -0.27 11.17
C MET A 195 -6.38 -1.10 11.16
N PHE A 196 -6.13 -1.89 12.20
CA PHE A 196 -4.95 -2.73 12.27
C PHE A 196 -4.93 -3.77 11.13
N ARG A 197 -6.02 -4.54 10.97
CA ARG A 197 -6.13 -5.57 9.93
C ARG A 197 -5.93 -5.01 8.53
N PHE A 198 -6.61 -3.91 8.19
CA PHE A 198 -6.49 -3.31 6.86
C PHE A 198 -5.13 -2.64 6.64
N THR A 199 -4.45 -2.15 7.69
CA THR A 199 -3.05 -1.73 7.59
C THR A 199 -2.15 -2.90 7.19
N LEU A 200 -2.34 -4.09 7.76
CA LEU A 200 -1.58 -5.29 7.37
C LEU A 200 -1.90 -5.73 5.93
N ILE A 201 -3.17 -5.83 5.57
CA ILE A 201 -3.59 -6.22 4.20
C ILE A 201 -3.01 -5.23 3.18
N ASN A 202 -3.17 -3.95 3.43
CA ASN A 202 -2.82 -2.90 2.47
C ASN A 202 -1.32 -2.63 2.39
N HIS A 203 -0.58 -2.82 3.48
CA HIS A 203 0.82 -2.38 3.52
C HIS A 203 1.84 -3.48 3.78
N MET A 204 1.40 -4.63 4.27
CA MET A 204 2.27 -5.79 4.48
C MET A 204 1.83 -7.03 3.68
N CYS A 205 0.75 -6.95 2.90
CA CYS A 205 0.19 -8.03 2.09
C CYS A 205 -0.09 -9.32 2.89
N ASN A 206 -0.47 -9.16 4.15
CA ASN A 206 -0.84 -10.26 5.04
C ASN A 206 -2.19 -9.98 5.70
N ASP A 207 -3.06 -10.96 5.75
CA ASP A 207 -4.27 -10.93 6.59
C ASP A 207 -4.01 -11.69 7.89
N MET A 208 -4.88 -11.52 8.88
CA MET A 208 -4.78 -12.12 10.21
C MET A 208 -4.69 -13.65 10.19
N GLU A 209 -5.32 -14.30 9.23
CA GLU A 209 -5.29 -15.77 9.08
C GLU A 209 -3.90 -16.30 8.71
N GLN A 210 -3.11 -15.52 7.97
CA GLN A 210 -1.77 -15.90 7.49
C GLN A 210 -0.70 -15.78 8.59
N ILE A 211 -0.93 -14.89 9.56
CA ILE A 211 0.02 -14.55 10.62
C ILE A 211 -0.48 -14.96 12.02
N HIS A 212 -1.54 -15.79 12.07
CA HIS A 212 -2.08 -16.27 13.32
C HIS A 212 -1.04 -17.15 14.05
N ASP A 213 -0.86 -16.97 15.37
CA ASP A 213 0.06 -17.77 16.19
C ASP A 213 -0.52 -18.05 17.57
N VAL A 214 -0.93 -19.29 17.81
CA VAL A 214 -1.53 -19.74 19.09
C VAL A 214 -0.51 -19.85 20.23
N ARG A 215 0.79 -19.74 19.94
CA ARG A 215 1.86 -19.86 20.94
C ARG A 215 2.17 -18.57 21.68
N LEU A 216 1.68 -17.43 21.15
CA LEU A 216 1.85 -16.14 21.78
C LEU A 216 1.01 -16.03 23.07
N PRO A 217 1.50 -15.30 24.11
CA PRO A 217 0.74 -15.12 25.34
C PRO A 217 -0.61 -14.41 25.10
N PRO A 218 -1.71 -14.92 25.69
CA PRO A 218 -3.05 -14.33 25.52
C PRO A 218 -3.38 -13.22 26.54
N ASP A 219 -2.41 -12.77 27.32
CA ASP A 219 -2.54 -11.81 28.42
C ASP A 219 -3.05 -10.42 28.02
N ARG A 220 -2.86 -10.03 26.75
CA ARG A 220 -3.35 -8.76 26.17
C ARG A 220 -4.66 -8.89 25.40
N ILE A 221 -5.27 -10.09 25.35
CA ILE A 221 -6.57 -10.24 24.71
C ILE A 221 -7.64 -9.55 25.58
N ARG A 222 -8.34 -8.60 24.98
CA ARG A 222 -9.22 -7.67 25.69
C ARG A 222 -10.49 -8.34 26.22
N GLN A 223 -11.20 -7.60 27.12
CA GLN A 223 -12.42 -8.00 27.79
C GLN A 223 -13.60 -8.23 26.83
N ASP A 224 -13.61 -7.56 25.67
CA ASP A 224 -14.64 -7.69 24.64
C ASP A 224 -14.62 -9.02 23.87
N VAL A 225 -13.57 -9.85 24.04
CA VAL A 225 -13.43 -11.15 23.38
C VAL A 225 -13.89 -12.26 24.33
N PRO A 226 -15.01 -12.96 24.02
CA PRO A 226 -15.48 -14.06 24.86
C PRO A 226 -14.52 -15.26 24.82
N ARG A 227 -14.31 -15.93 25.95
CA ARG A 227 -13.45 -17.12 26.05
C ARG A 227 -14.20 -18.44 25.80
N SER A 228 -15.52 -18.36 25.71
CA SER A 228 -16.40 -19.49 25.37
C SER A 228 -17.53 -19.01 24.46
N PRO A 229 -17.23 -18.61 23.19
CA PRO A 229 -18.27 -18.18 22.27
C PRO A 229 -19.34 -19.26 22.09
N GLY A 230 -20.63 -18.91 22.23
CA GLY A 230 -21.70 -19.88 22.14
C GLY A 230 -21.64 -21.00 23.22
N GLY A 231 -20.89 -20.79 24.30
CA GLY A 231 -20.70 -21.78 25.37
C GLY A 231 -19.56 -22.79 25.12
N ASP A 232 -18.85 -22.70 24.00
CA ASP A 232 -17.77 -23.61 23.62
C ASP A 232 -16.40 -22.92 23.63
N SER A 233 -15.56 -23.23 24.64
CA SER A 233 -14.20 -22.68 24.74
C SER A 233 -13.26 -23.15 23.63
N ARG A 234 -13.55 -24.28 22.96
CA ARG A 234 -12.73 -24.76 21.83
C ARG A 234 -12.76 -23.77 20.67
N LEU A 235 -13.85 -23.04 20.48
CA LEU A 235 -13.94 -22.01 19.44
C LEU A 235 -12.95 -20.86 19.71
N PHE A 236 -12.79 -20.46 20.97
CA PHE A 236 -11.80 -19.46 21.33
C PHE A 236 -10.38 -19.96 21.06
N PHE A 237 -10.02 -21.16 21.52
CA PHE A 237 -8.67 -21.72 21.34
C PHE A 237 -8.31 -22.03 19.89
N ASN A 238 -9.29 -22.45 19.08
CA ASN A 238 -9.02 -22.84 17.68
C ASN A 238 -9.15 -21.66 16.68
N SER A 239 -9.98 -20.68 16.98
CA SER A 239 -10.36 -19.67 15.97
C SER A 239 -10.08 -18.22 16.39
N CYS A 240 -9.95 -17.91 17.67
CA CYS A 240 -9.83 -16.52 18.14
C CYS A 240 -8.42 -16.19 18.65
N ILE A 241 -7.86 -17.06 19.51
CA ILE A 241 -6.63 -16.77 20.25
C ILE A 241 -5.46 -16.45 19.33
N GLY A 242 -5.29 -17.20 18.24
CA GLY A 242 -4.12 -17.09 17.35
C GLY A 242 -4.02 -15.75 16.62
N CYS A 243 -5.16 -15.07 16.40
CA CYS A 243 -5.18 -13.71 15.85
C CYS A 243 -5.08 -12.66 16.96
N HIS A 244 -5.88 -12.80 18.02
CA HIS A 244 -6.01 -11.78 19.06
C HIS A 244 -4.75 -11.59 19.90
N ASN A 245 -3.99 -12.67 20.20
CA ASN A 245 -2.78 -12.60 21.02
C ASN A 245 -1.62 -11.81 20.37
N GLY A 246 -1.59 -11.69 19.05
CA GLY A 246 -0.66 -10.83 18.31
C GLY A 246 -1.24 -9.46 17.95
N MET A 247 -2.51 -9.44 17.49
CA MET A 247 -3.21 -8.24 17.04
C MET A 247 -3.51 -7.27 18.19
N ASP A 248 -4.13 -7.74 19.27
CA ASP A 248 -4.64 -6.87 20.35
C ASP A 248 -3.53 -6.04 21.03
N PRO A 249 -2.31 -6.59 21.29
CA PRO A 249 -1.20 -5.79 21.80
C PRO A 249 -0.78 -4.65 20.86
N MET A 250 -0.73 -4.87 19.54
CA MET A 250 -0.35 -3.86 18.57
C MET A 250 -1.48 -2.87 18.26
N ALA A 251 -2.72 -3.36 18.09
CA ALA A 251 -3.89 -2.51 17.83
C ALA A 251 -4.24 -1.57 19.01
N GLN A 252 -3.62 -1.78 20.18
CA GLN A 252 -3.72 -0.85 21.31
C GLN A 252 -3.17 0.54 20.95
N ALA A 253 -2.24 0.66 20.01
CA ALA A 253 -1.75 1.92 19.46
C ALA A 253 -2.86 2.87 18.99
N PHE A 254 -4.03 2.34 18.70
CA PHE A 254 -5.20 3.11 18.23
C PHE A 254 -6.21 3.43 19.34
N ALA A 255 -5.87 3.22 20.61
CA ALA A 255 -6.80 3.35 21.73
C ALA A 255 -7.40 4.77 21.91
N TYR A 256 -6.68 5.79 21.45
CA TYR A 256 -7.11 7.19 21.56
C TYR A 256 -7.84 7.71 20.32
N TYR A 257 -8.04 6.86 19.27
CA TYR A 257 -8.65 7.27 18.01
C TYR A 257 -10.08 6.75 17.86
N ASN A 258 -10.91 7.59 17.24
CA ASN A 258 -12.25 7.25 16.80
C ASN A 258 -12.61 8.02 15.54
N TYR A 259 -13.61 7.56 14.80
CA TYR A 259 -14.28 8.38 13.80
C TYR A 259 -15.61 8.83 14.35
N ASP A 260 -15.84 10.14 14.35
CA ASP A 260 -17.13 10.74 14.69
C ASP A 260 -17.96 10.82 13.42
N GLU A 261 -18.92 9.91 13.27
CA GLU A 261 -19.81 9.82 12.11
C GLU A 261 -20.68 11.08 11.94
N THR A 262 -21.04 11.74 13.05
CA THR A 262 -21.86 12.97 13.02
C THR A 262 -21.03 14.15 12.52
N ALA A 263 -19.82 14.30 13.02
CA ALA A 263 -18.90 15.36 12.62
C ALA A 263 -18.12 15.04 11.32
N GLY A 264 -18.19 13.80 10.82
CA GLY A 264 -17.52 13.33 9.61
C GLY A 264 -15.99 13.33 9.70
N ARG A 265 -15.39 13.21 10.89
CA ARG A 265 -13.96 13.39 11.07
C ARG A 265 -13.30 12.43 12.05
N LEU A 266 -11.99 12.31 11.92
CA LEU A 266 -11.14 11.64 12.91
C LEU A 266 -11.17 12.44 14.23
N VAL A 267 -11.32 11.71 15.35
CA VAL A 267 -11.21 12.23 16.71
C VAL A 267 -10.03 11.57 17.41
N TYR A 268 -9.25 12.37 18.11
CA TYR A 268 -8.14 11.93 18.96
C TYR A 268 -8.28 12.50 20.37
N THR A 269 -8.24 11.63 21.38
CA THR A 269 -8.38 12.00 22.81
C THR A 269 -7.08 11.70 23.55
N ALA A 270 -6.17 12.67 23.56
CA ALA A 270 -4.85 12.51 24.17
C ALA A 270 -4.96 12.01 25.64
N GLY A 271 -4.30 10.88 25.93
CA GLY A 271 -4.27 10.28 27.27
C GLY A 271 -5.57 9.59 27.71
N ASN A 272 -6.62 9.56 26.87
CA ASN A 272 -7.90 8.97 27.21
C ASN A 272 -8.30 7.90 26.20
N VAL A 273 -8.42 6.66 26.67
CA VAL A 273 -8.92 5.54 25.86
C VAL A 273 -10.37 5.79 25.46
N GLN A 274 -10.67 5.61 24.18
CA GLN A 274 -12.01 5.81 23.63
C GLN A 274 -13.04 4.89 24.31
N ALA A 275 -14.24 5.41 24.58
CA ALA A 275 -15.32 4.70 25.28
C ALA A 275 -15.68 3.36 24.62
N LYS A 276 -15.58 3.27 23.31
CA LYS A 276 -15.86 2.02 22.56
C LYS A 276 -14.99 0.83 22.94
N TYR A 277 -13.84 1.05 23.59
CA TYR A 277 -12.99 -0.03 24.12
C TYR A 277 -13.60 -0.75 25.31
N PHE A 278 -14.62 -0.18 25.92
CA PHE A 278 -15.28 -0.71 27.11
C PHE A 278 -16.75 -1.09 26.89
N ASN A 279 -17.28 -0.93 25.67
CA ASN A 279 -18.69 -1.21 25.38
C ASN A 279 -19.10 -2.68 25.58
N ASN A 280 -18.15 -3.62 25.50
CA ASN A 280 -18.35 -5.06 25.61
C ASN A 280 -17.44 -5.69 26.68
N ASP A 281 -17.05 -4.94 27.70
CA ASP A 281 -16.15 -5.41 28.77
C ASP A 281 -16.76 -6.51 29.64
N ALA A 282 -18.08 -6.62 29.67
CA ALA A 282 -18.80 -7.71 30.36
C ALA A 282 -18.68 -9.07 29.66
N ASN A 283 -18.21 -9.16 28.42
CA ASN A 283 -18.05 -10.45 27.71
C ASN A 283 -17.03 -11.36 28.40
N PHE A 284 -15.93 -10.80 28.87
CA PHE A 284 -14.94 -11.49 29.71
C PHE A 284 -14.27 -10.51 30.68
N PRO A 285 -14.86 -10.25 31.84
CA PRO A 285 -14.37 -9.24 32.80
C PRO A 285 -12.92 -9.42 33.25
N GLN A 286 -12.39 -10.66 33.21
CA GLN A 286 -11.01 -11.02 33.56
C GLN A 286 -10.03 -10.76 32.37
N GLY A 287 -10.53 -10.40 31.20
CA GLY A 287 -9.71 -10.04 30.04
C GLY A 287 -8.93 -8.75 30.27
N PHE A 288 -8.00 -8.49 29.36
CA PHE A 288 -7.17 -7.30 29.43
C PHE A 288 -8.02 -6.03 29.25
N ARG A 289 -7.88 -5.09 30.17
CA ARG A 289 -8.48 -3.77 30.08
C ARG A 289 -7.46 -2.78 29.54
N THR A 290 -7.74 -2.18 28.38
CA THR A 290 -6.86 -1.23 27.71
C THR A 290 -6.62 0.01 28.60
N PRO A 291 -5.40 0.26 29.09
CA PRO A 291 -5.12 1.39 29.98
C PRO A 291 -4.71 2.67 29.23
N ASN A 292 -4.10 2.52 28.06
CA ASN A 292 -3.49 3.58 27.26
C ASN A 292 -3.29 3.12 25.82
N ASP A 293 -2.45 3.81 25.02
CA ASP A 293 -2.11 3.47 23.64
C ASP A 293 -0.72 2.81 23.47
N ASP A 294 -0.16 2.26 24.55
CA ASP A 294 1.11 1.51 24.49
C ASP A 294 0.92 0.18 23.79
N TRP A 295 1.72 -0.06 22.78
CA TRP A 295 1.67 -1.27 21.95
C TRP A 295 2.96 -2.10 22.05
N GLU A 296 2.85 -3.41 21.72
CA GLU A 296 3.93 -4.38 21.70
C GLU A 296 3.80 -5.28 20.47
N ASN A 297 4.88 -5.45 19.70
CA ASN A 297 4.95 -6.34 18.55
C ASN A 297 5.54 -7.70 18.95
N ARG A 298 4.67 -8.69 19.10
CA ARG A 298 5.03 -10.08 19.44
C ARG A 298 5.36 -10.95 18.23
N TRP A 299 5.30 -10.39 17.01
CA TRP A 299 5.62 -11.11 15.78
C TRP A 299 7.07 -10.98 15.34
N ARG A 300 7.91 -10.33 16.13
CA ARG A 300 9.35 -10.21 15.83
C ARG A 300 10.09 -11.53 15.92
N GLU A 301 9.54 -12.47 16.63
CA GLU A 301 10.09 -13.80 16.88
C GLU A 301 9.10 -14.90 16.47
N GLY A 302 9.56 -16.16 16.49
CA GLY A 302 8.73 -17.31 16.21
C GLY A 302 8.36 -17.44 14.74
N GLN A 303 7.16 -17.95 14.47
CA GLN A 303 6.75 -18.23 13.08
C GLN A 303 6.57 -16.97 12.21
N ASN A 304 6.31 -15.81 12.80
CA ASN A 304 6.09 -14.57 12.09
C ASN A 304 7.39 -13.72 11.92
N ALA A 305 8.54 -14.22 12.36
CA ALA A 305 9.84 -13.54 12.18
C ALA A 305 10.18 -13.26 10.71
N TYR A 306 9.59 -14.01 9.75
CA TYR A 306 9.72 -13.77 8.32
C TYR A 306 9.18 -12.40 7.86
N LEU A 307 8.34 -11.75 8.66
CA LEU A 307 7.89 -10.37 8.40
C LEU A 307 9.05 -9.37 8.42
N GLY A 308 10.18 -9.74 9.03
CA GLY A 308 11.46 -9.04 8.94
C GLY A 308 11.40 -7.63 9.52
N PHE A 309 10.94 -7.48 10.76
CA PHE A 309 10.95 -6.20 11.46
C PHE A 309 12.38 -5.74 11.74
N ASP A 310 12.62 -4.45 11.61
CA ASP A 310 13.94 -3.85 11.82
C ASP A 310 14.41 -4.03 13.28
N ALA A 311 15.53 -4.76 13.46
CA ALA A 311 16.10 -5.03 14.79
C ALA A 311 16.58 -3.77 15.51
N ALA A 312 16.84 -2.66 14.82
CA ALA A 312 17.21 -1.38 15.42
C ALA A 312 16.02 -0.67 16.10
N ARG A 313 14.79 -1.14 15.87
CA ARG A 313 13.57 -0.59 16.48
C ARG A 313 13.19 -1.40 17.72
N PRO A 314 12.57 -0.77 18.73
CA PRO A 314 12.32 -1.44 20.01
C PRO A 314 11.23 -2.53 19.97
N GLY A 315 10.41 -2.60 18.93
CA GLY A 315 9.27 -3.53 18.84
C GLY A 315 8.12 -3.20 19.79
N SER A 316 8.14 -2.02 20.37
CA SER A 316 7.10 -1.48 21.24
C SER A 316 7.11 0.04 21.21
N GLY A 317 6.04 0.68 21.65
CA GLY A 317 5.93 2.14 21.67
C GLY A 317 4.54 2.59 22.09
N SER A 318 4.23 3.86 21.84
CA SER A 318 2.93 4.46 22.14
C SER A 318 2.38 5.14 20.88
N GLY A 319 1.08 4.94 20.64
CA GLY A 319 0.34 5.58 19.57
C GLY A 319 0.58 5.08 18.14
N ALA A 320 -0.29 5.53 17.25
CA ALA A 320 -0.35 5.09 15.85
C ALA A 320 0.94 5.40 15.08
N LYS A 321 1.57 6.56 15.37
CA LYS A 321 2.78 7.01 14.67
C LYS A 321 3.94 6.04 14.83
N SER A 322 4.23 5.63 16.06
CA SER A 322 5.32 4.70 16.37
C SER A 322 5.04 3.29 15.85
N LEU A 323 3.76 2.84 15.90
CA LEU A 323 3.36 1.59 15.28
C LEU A 323 3.53 1.63 13.75
N GLY A 324 3.09 2.71 13.11
CA GLY A 324 3.27 2.90 11.68
C GLY A 324 4.74 2.87 11.26
N ASP A 325 5.61 3.47 12.05
CA ASP A 325 7.05 3.43 11.83
C ASP A 325 7.64 2.00 11.98
N GLU A 326 7.19 1.24 12.97
CA GLU A 326 7.55 -0.17 13.14
C GLU A 326 7.16 -1.02 11.92
N LEU A 327 5.91 -0.88 11.46
CA LEU A 327 5.38 -1.67 10.36
C LEU A 327 6.05 -1.31 9.02
N ALA A 328 6.24 -0.03 8.74
CA ALA A 328 6.76 0.47 7.47
C ALA A 328 8.26 0.22 7.27
N ASN A 329 8.99 -0.12 8.32
CA ASN A 329 10.40 -0.50 8.23
C ASN A 329 10.64 -2.01 8.24
N SER A 330 9.59 -2.81 8.04
CA SER A 330 9.69 -4.27 7.90
C SER A 330 10.01 -4.69 6.45
N GLU A 331 10.59 -5.89 6.30
CA GLU A 331 10.74 -6.54 4.99
C GLU A 331 9.38 -6.80 4.33
N ALA A 332 8.38 -7.18 5.14
CA ALA A 332 7.02 -7.41 4.67
C ALA A 332 6.41 -6.15 4.05
N PHE A 333 6.65 -4.95 4.61
CA PHE A 333 6.22 -3.69 4.00
C PHE A 333 6.88 -3.50 2.63
N ALA A 334 8.21 -3.56 2.57
CA ALA A 334 8.95 -3.30 1.35
C ALA A 334 8.56 -4.25 0.23
N SER A 335 8.54 -5.56 0.50
CA SER A 335 8.18 -6.57 -0.49
C SER A 335 6.71 -6.48 -0.92
N CYS A 336 5.81 -6.11 -0.01
CA CYS A 336 4.40 -5.89 -0.32
C CYS A 336 4.22 -4.73 -1.31
N GLN A 337 4.85 -3.58 -1.06
CA GLN A 337 4.73 -2.44 -1.96
C GLN A 337 5.28 -2.76 -3.35
N VAL A 338 6.43 -3.42 -3.43
CA VAL A 338 7.02 -3.86 -4.71
C VAL A 338 6.10 -4.84 -5.45
N ARG A 339 5.54 -5.84 -4.76
CA ARG A 339 4.59 -6.80 -5.38
C ARG A 339 3.34 -6.12 -5.92
N LYS A 340 2.82 -5.11 -5.22
CA LYS A 340 1.66 -4.34 -5.68
C LYS A 340 1.97 -3.54 -6.94
N VAL A 341 3.13 -2.87 -6.97
CA VAL A 341 3.58 -2.17 -8.19
C VAL A 341 3.79 -3.16 -9.33
N PHE A 342 4.46 -4.29 -9.07
CA PHE A 342 4.65 -5.33 -10.07
C PHE A 342 3.29 -5.78 -10.66
N ARG A 343 2.30 -6.09 -9.81
CA ARG A 343 0.95 -6.47 -10.26
C ARG A 343 0.30 -5.37 -11.11
N THR A 344 0.44 -4.11 -10.70
CA THR A 344 -0.14 -2.96 -11.42
C THR A 344 0.49 -2.77 -12.80
N VAL A 345 1.81 -2.87 -12.89
CA VAL A 345 2.56 -2.61 -14.12
C VAL A 345 2.60 -3.86 -15.03
N CYS A 346 2.81 -5.04 -14.46
CA CYS A 346 2.90 -6.28 -15.23
C CYS A 346 1.53 -6.90 -15.54
N LEU A 347 0.44 -6.41 -14.91
CA LEU A 347 -0.95 -6.88 -15.01
C LEU A 347 -1.11 -8.38 -14.64
N ARG A 348 -0.23 -8.89 -13.78
CA ARG A 348 -0.23 -10.26 -13.25
C ARG A 348 0.57 -10.33 -11.95
N ASP A 349 0.35 -11.36 -11.17
CA ASP A 349 1.22 -11.69 -10.04
C ASP A 349 2.58 -12.26 -10.51
N PRO A 350 3.62 -12.26 -9.65
CA PRO A 350 4.88 -12.94 -9.92
C PRO A 350 4.67 -14.46 -10.04
N GLU A 351 4.69 -15.01 -11.27
CA GLU A 351 4.28 -16.39 -11.55
C GLU A 351 5.45 -17.37 -11.66
N ASN A 352 6.60 -16.90 -12.14
CA ASN A 352 7.77 -17.73 -12.40
C ASN A 352 8.98 -17.34 -11.55
N ALA A 353 10.09 -18.07 -11.69
CA ALA A 353 11.31 -17.82 -10.93
C ALA A 353 11.93 -16.45 -11.27
N GLY A 354 11.86 -16.03 -12.54
CA GLY A 354 12.36 -14.73 -13.00
C GLY A 354 11.60 -13.57 -12.39
N ASP A 355 10.25 -13.66 -12.33
CA ASP A 355 9.41 -12.65 -11.69
C ASP A 355 9.71 -12.54 -10.20
N ARG A 356 9.82 -13.69 -9.51
CA ARG A 356 10.14 -13.70 -8.07
C ARG A 356 11.52 -13.12 -7.78
N LEU A 357 12.51 -13.41 -8.64
CA LEU A 357 13.83 -12.81 -8.53
C LEU A 357 13.80 -11.30 -8.80
N ALA A 358 13.05 -10.85 -9.82
CA ALA A 358 12.88 -9.43 -10.10
C ALA A 358 12.25 -8.70 -8.89
N VAL A 359 11.17 -9.22 -8.32
CA VAL A 359 10.54 -8.64 -7.12
C VAL A 359 11.52 -8.60 -5.95
N SER A 360 12.32 -9.64 -5.74
CA SER A 360 13.35 -9.66 -4.68
C SER A 360 14.42 -8.59 -4.89
N ASN A 361 14.93 -8.46 -6.11
CA ASN A 361 15.95 -7.48 -6.47
C ASN A 361 15.41 -6.05 -6.34
N ILE A 362 14.20 -5.79 -6.87
CA ILE A 362 13.54 -4.49 -6.76
C ILE A 362 13.28 -4.14 -5.29
N THR A 363 12.90 -5.10 -4.44
CA THR A 363 12.71 -4.88 -2.99
C THR A 363 14.03 -4.46 -2.33
N SER A 364 15.12 -5.11 -2.68
CA SER A 364 16.46 -4.77 -2.16
C SER A 364 16.88 -3.36 -2.62
N THR A 365 16.68 -3.03 -3.89
CA THR A 365 16.93 -1.69 -4.44
C THR A 365 16.06 -0.64 -3.75
N PHE A 366 14.76 -0.88 -3.61
CA PHE A 366 13.80 0.02 -2.96
C PHE A 366 14.26 0.41 -1.55
N ARG A 367 14.68 -0.57 -0.74
CA ARG A 367 15.22 -0.30 0.60
C ARG A 367 16.57 0.44 0.53
N GLY A 368 17.44 0.04 -0.38
CA GLY A 368 18.78 0.61 -0.53
C GLY A 368 18.79 2.04 -1.08
N THR A 369 17.76 2.45 -1.82
CA THR A 369 17.63 3.79 -2.42
C THR A 369 16.74 4.73 -1.60
N GLY A 370 16.55 4.45 -0.31
CA GLY A 370 15.74 5.30 0.56
C GLY A 370 14.24 5.22 0.29
N TYR A 371 13.77 4.06 -0.14
CA TYR A 371 12.34 3.81 -0.43
C TYR A 371 11.77 4.69 -1.55
N ASN A 372 12.52 4.84 -2.65
CA ASN A 372 12.07 5.56 -3.85
C ASN A 372 11.04 4.73 -4.64
N MET A 373 9.76 5.09 -4.53
CA MET A 373 8.66 4.34 -5.14
C MET A 373 8.59 4.54 -6.67
N LYS A 374 8.99 5.70 -7.21
CA LYS A 374 9.06 5.90 -8.66
C LYS A 374 10.04 4.91 -9.31
N GLN A 375 11.17 4.65 -8.65
CA GLN A 375 12.13 3.65 -9.12
C GLN A 375 11.51 2.24 -9.16
N VAL A 376 10.65 1.88 -8.19
CA VAL A 376 9.94 0.59 -8.20
C VAL A 376 9.01 0.46 -9.43
N PHE A 377 8.31 1.54 -9.79
CA PHE A 377 7.49 1.56 -11.02
C PHE A 377 8.35 1.41 -12.28
N ALA A 378 9.47 2.13 -12.35
CA ALA A 378 10.40 2.04 -13.48
C ALA A 378 10.98 0.62 -13.63
N ASP A 379 11.53 0.04 -12.57
CA ASP A 379 12.14 -1.28 -12.58
C ASP A 379 11.13 -2.38 -12.93
N SER A 380 9.89 -2.27 -12.42
CA SER A 380 8.81 -3.19 -12.78
C SER A 380 8.44 -3.07 -14.26
N ALA A 381 8.38 -1.86 -14.79
CA ALA A 381 8.07 -1.62 -16.20
C ALA A 381 9.19 -2.16 -17.13
N ILE A 382 10.45 -1.98 -16.76
CA ILE A 382 11.59 -2.52 -17.47
C ILE A 382 11.54 -4.06 -17.51
N HIS A 383 11.25 -4.70 -16.36
CA HIS A 383 11.09 -6.15 -16.32
C HIS A 383 9.96 -6.66 -17.23
N CYS A 384 8.85 -5.90 -17.32
CA CYS A 384 7.62 -6.33 -18.01
C CYS A 384 7.45 -5.74 -19.42
N MET A 385 8.38 -4.94 -19.93
CA MET A 385 8.29 -4.41 -21.30
C MET A 385 8.47 -5.49 -22.38
N GLY A 386 9.05 -6.65 -22.02
CA GLY A 386 9.37 -7.76 -22.92
C GLY A 386 10.81 -7.67 -23.45
N GLN A 387 11.39 -8.83 -23.70
CA GLN A 387 12.73 -8.98 -24.30
C GLN A 387 12.61 -9.27 -25.78
#